data_bf7bab8d28d593b593ac93c2385739e4
#
_entry.id   bf7bab8d28d593b593ac93c2385739e4
#
_cell.length_a   1.000
_cell.length_b   1.000
_cell.length_c   1.000
_cell.angle_alpha   90.00
_cell.angle_beta   90.00
_cell.angle_gamma   90.00
#
_symmetry.space_group_name_H-M   'P 1'
#
loop_
_entity.id
_entity.type
_entity.pdbx_description
1 polymer ?
#
loop_
_entity_poly.entity_id
_entity_poly.type
_entity_poly.pdbx_seq_one_letter_code
_entity_poly.pdbx_strand_id
1 'polypeptide(L)'
;MGDPKAFLNTPRQEAGYRPIHERITDFSQVEQTLNSHDRKLQASRCMDCGVPFCHWACPLGNKDPEFQDALYRGKWREAYQILNSTNDFPEFTGRICPALCEKSCVLKLSCNEPVTIRENEAAIAEAAFREGYITPLQPERNGKKVAVIGAGPAGLSVAVRLNAKGYEVTLFDSKPMPGGLLRYGIPNFKLDKAVIDRRMKILEAEGILFKMGVHVDVQKLPAGFDAYAICTGTPTARDLSIPGRELKGIYFALDMLAQQNHILDGDTFPKDQLVNARGKRVLVIGGGDTGSDCIGTSIRQGAVSVTQIEIMPQPPIGHNPDTPWPQWPVVLKTTSSHEEGCTRRWSLASTQFIGKNGKVCGVEVEEVEWLPATDGNRPIMKSTGKKEVIEADMVLLAMGFLKPEQPKFAENVFVAGDAAHGASLVVRALADGRRVATEIDRYLEPLKENKK
;
A
#
# COMPACT_ATOMS: atom_id res chain seq x y z
N MET A 1 -6.95 -28.52 11.78
CA MET A 1 -7.05 -28.92 10.37
C MET A 1 -8.43 -28.59 9.85
N GLY A 2 -8.56 -27.80 8.78
CA GLY A 2 -9.83 -27.53 8.12
C GLY A 2 -10.51 -28.82 7.63
N ASP A 3 -11.59 -28.70 6.89
CA ASP A 3 -12.17 -29.85 6.20
C ASP A 3 -11.24 -30.23 5.03
N PRO A 4 -10.59 -31.40 5.04
CA PRO A 4 -9.62 -31.78 4.01
C PRO A 4 -10.22 -31.91 2.60
N LYS A 5 -11.55 -31.89 2.47
CA LYS A 5 -12.27 -31.95 1.19
C LYS A 5 -13.02 -30.66 0.85
N ALA A 6 -12.99 -29.65 1.73
CA ALA A 6 -13.77 -28.41 1.52
C ALA A 6 -13.44 -27.72 0.20
N PHE A 7 -12.16 -27.67 -0.20
CA PHE A 7 -11.75 -27.06 -1.46
C PHE A 7 -12.29 -27.76 -2.72
N LEU A 8 -12.76 -29.01 -2.59
CA LEU A 8 -13.40 -29.75 -3.68
C LEU A 8 -14.90 -29.42 -3.80
N ASN A 9 -15.53 -29.11 -2.67
CA ASN A 9 -16.98 -28.99 -2.55
C ASN A 9 -17.45 -27.55 -2.36
N THR A 10 -16.57 -26.65 -1.93
CA THR A 10 -16.86 -25.24 -1.66
C THR A 10 -16.11 -24.39 -2.68
N PRO A 11 -16.77 -23.73 -3.63
CA PRO A 11 -16.11 -22.83 -4.57
C PRO A 11 -15.56 -21.60 -3.86
N ARG A 12 -14.56 -20.93 -4.45
CA ARG A 12 -14.10 -19.62 -3.97
C ARG A 12 -15.24 -18.60 -4.11
N GLN A 13 -15.52 -17.92 -3.02
CA GLN A 13 -16.48 -16.81 -2.97
C GLN A 13 -15.79 -15.59 -2.34
N GLU A 14 -15.68 -14.52 -3.11
CA GLU A 14 -15.26 -13.22 -2.62
C GLU A 14 -16.47 -12.41 -2.15
N ALA A 15 -16.24 -11.49 -1.23
CA ALA A 15 -17.31 -10.59 -0.79
C ALA A 15 -17.74 -9.60 -1.88
N GLY A 16 -16.82 -9.31 -2.81
CA GLY A 16 -17.05 -8.38 -3.90
C GLY A 16 -17.06 -6.91 -3.45
N TYR A 17 -17.60 -6.08 -4.33
CA TYR A 17 -17.66 -4.64 -4.15
C TYR A 17 -19.11 -4.14 -4.17
N ARG A 18 -19.36 -2.98 -3.61
CA ARG A 18 -20.61 -2.25 -3.78
C ARG A 18 -20.90 -2.05 -5.28
N PRO A 19 -22.18 -2.03 -5.72
CA PRO A 19 -22.54 -1.78 -7.12
C PRO A 19 -21.90 -0.50 -7.68
N ILE A 20 -21.44 -0.52 -8.93
CA ILE A 20 -20.67 0.59 -9.54
C ILE A 20 -21.44 1.91 -9.43
N HIS A 21 -22.75 1.92 -9.78
CA HIS A 21 -23.58 3.12 -9.76
C HIS A 21 -23.76 3.75 -8.37
N GLU A 22 -23.56 2.97 -7.31
CA GLU A 22 -23.58 3.48 -5.92
C GLU A 22 -22.19 3.96 -5.51
N ARG A 23 -21.16 3.10 -5.68
CA ARG A 23 -19.84 3.33 -5.13
C ARG A 23 -19.09 4.51 -5.77
N ILE A 24 -19.47 4.93 -6.98
CA ILE A 24 -18.88 6.11 -7.64
C ILE A 24 -19.46 7.44 -7.14
N THR A 25 -20.51 7.42 -6.34
CA THR A 25 -21.18 8.64 -5.85
C THR A 25 -20.58 9.17 -4.54
N ASP A 26 -19.76 8.36 -3.86
CA ASP A 26 -19.14 8.71 -2.58
C ASP A 26 -17.70 8.19 -2.47
N PHE A 27 -17.03 8.50 -1.37
CA PHE A 27 -15.68 8.04 -1.04
C PHE A 27 -15.66 6.99 0.07
N SER A 28 -16.79 6.37 0.38
CA SER A 28 -16.88 5.29 1.38
C SER A 28 -16.25 4.00 0.86
N GLN A 29 -15.85 3.13 1.77
CA GLN A 29 -15.20 1.85 1.42
C GLN A 29 -16.03 1.06 0.41
N VAL A 30 -15.39 0.62 -0.67
CA VAL A 30 -16.05 -0.08 -1.78
C VAL A 30 -16.14 -1.59 -1.54
N GLU A 31 -15.19 -2.17 -0.82
CA GLU A 31 -15.13 -3.60 -0.55
C GLU A 31 -16.18 -4.00 0.48
N GLN A 32 -16.94 -5.06 0.18
CA GLN A 32 -17.92 -5.66 1.07
C GLN A 32 -17.28 -6.74 1.94
N THR A 33 -18.03 -7.31 2.86
CA THR A 33 -17.58 -8.42 3.68
C THR A 33 -18.60 -9.53 3.69
N LEU A 34 -18.16 -10.78 3.70
CA LEU A 34 -19.02 -11.93 3.89
C LEU A 34 -19.51 -11.98 5.34
N ASN A 35 -20.68 -12.57 5.56
CA ASN A 35 -21.15 -12.92 6.90
C ASN A 35 -20.23 -13.97 7.55
N SER A 36 -20.37 -14.18 8.86
CA SER A 36 -19.49 -15.08 9.62
C SER A 36 -19.59 -16.54 9.21
N HIS A 37 -20.74 -16.98 8.69
CA HIS A 37 -20.91 -18.36 8.21
C HIS A 37 -20.14 -18.60 6.92
N ASP A 38 -20.38 -17.76 5.91
CA ASP A 38 -19.69 -17.86 4.60
C ASP A 38 -18.19 -17.64 4.75
N ARG A 39 -17.78 -16.73 5.65
CA ARG A 39 -16.37 -16.50 5.96
C ARG A 39 -15.68 -17.75 6.51
N LYS A 40 -16.34 -18.49 7.41
CA LYS A 40 -15.83 -19.79 7.89
C LYS A 40 -15.76 -20.84 6.78
N LEU A 41 -16.76 -20.87 5.90
CA LEU A 41 -16.72 -21.77 4.73
C LEU A 41 -15.55 -21.44 3.81
N GLN A 42 -15.25 -20.17 3.56
CA GLN A 42 -14.09 -19.80 2.76
C GLN A 42 -12.77 -20.16 3.46
N ALA A 43 -12.67 -20.02 4.76
CA ALA A 43 -11.50 -20.42 5.54
C ALA A 43 -11.29 -21.95 5.50
N SER A 44 -12.37 -22.75 5.49
CA SER A 44 -12.29 -24.22 5.44
C SER A 44 -11.60 -24.75 4.17
N ARG A 45 -11.55 -23.93 3.09
CA ARG A 45 -10.88 -24.30 1.83
C ARG A 45 -9.36 -24.43 1.95
N CYS A 46 -8.77 -23.95 3.06
CA CYS A 46 -7.34 -24.11 3.30
C CYS A 46 -6.98 -25.59 3.50
N MET A 47 -6.06 -26.09 2.67
CA MET A 47 -5.63 -27.50 2.71
C MET A 47 -4.62 -27.80 3.82
N ASP A 48 -4.21 -26.80 4.61
CA ASP A 48 -3.17 -26.95 5.63
C ASP A 48 -1.90 -27.61 5.08
N CYS A 49 -1.33 -27.02 4.05
CA CYS A 49 -0.20 -27.58 3.31
C CYS A 49 1.03 -27.75 4.22
N GLY A 50 1.69 -28.91 4.19
CA GLY A 50 2.93 -29.16 4.92
C GLY A 50 4.09 -28.25 4.47
N VAL A 51 4.03 -27.70 3.24
CA VAL A 51 4.88 -26.61 2.74
C VAL A 51 3.98 -25.47 2.29
N PRO A 52 3.67 -24.51 3.17
CA PRO A 52 2.73 -23.44 2.88
C PRO A 52 3.39 -22.33 2.06
N PHE A 53 3.22 -22.38 0.74
CA PHE A 53 3.75 -21.33 -0.16
C PHE A 53 3.17 -19.94 0.13
N CYS A 54 1.96 -19.85 0.67
CA CYS A 54 1.36 -18.61 1.14
C CYS A 54 2.20 -17.94 2.24
N HIS A 55 2.67 -18.72 3.23
CA HIS A 55 3.55 -18.27 4.29
C HIS A 55 4.89 -17.75 3.73
N TRP A 56 5.50 -18.53 2.82
CA TRP A 56 6.76 -18.15 2.19
C TRP A 56 6.64 -16.88 1.34
N ALA A 57 5.53 -16.71 0.62
CA ALA A 57 5.32 -15.55 -0.24
C ALA A 57 4.99 -14.26 0.54
N CYS A 58 4.49 -14.39 1.77
CA CYS A 58 4.19 -13.23 2.61
C CYS A 58 5.47 -12.63 3.20
N PRO A 59 5.79 -11.35 2.94
CA PRO A 59 6.96 -10.71 3.54
C PRO A 59 6.97 -10.71 5.08
N LEU A 60 5.77 -10.75 5.71
CA LEU A 60 5.60 -10.86 7.16
C LEU A 60 5.72 -12.30 7.66
N GLY A 61 5.69 -13.29 6.77
CA GLY A 61 5.65 -14.70 7.13
C GLY A 61 4.37 -15.06 7.90
N ASN A 62 3.21 -14.56 7.44
CA ASN A 62 1.94 -14.83 8.10
C ASN A 62 1.67 -16.34 8.16
N LYS A 63 1.18 -16.79 9.31
CA LYS A 63 0.81 -18.19 9.56
C LYS A 63 -0.58 -18.45 8.99
N ASP A 64 -0.68 -18.41 7.66
CA ASP A 64 -1.97 -18.48 6.96
C ASP A 64 -2.75 -19.77 7.26
N PRO A 65 -2.15 -20.99 7.20
CA PRO A 65 -2.90 -22.21 7.51
C PRO A 65 -3.49 -22.19 8.93
N GLU A 66 -2.71 -21.77 9.90
CA GLU A 66 -3.07 -21.82 11.31
C GLU A 66 -4.24 -20.86 11.63
N PHE A 67 -4.19 -19.62 11.13
CA PHE A 67 -5.32 -18.71 11.39
C PHE A 67 -6.56 -19.05 10.55
N GLN A 68 -6.41 -19.68 9.37
CA GLN A 68 -7.54 -20.19 8.61
C GLN A 68 -8.25 -21.33 9.35
N ASP A 69 -7.48 -22.27 9.94
CA ASP A 69 -8.04 -23.35 10.75
C ASP A 69 -8.79 -22.82 11.99
N ALA A 70 -8.19 -21.89 12.70
CA ALA A 70 -8.83 -21.25 13.85
C ALA A 70 -10.12 -20.51 13.43
N LEU A 71 -10.11 -19.78 12.31
CA LEU A 71 -11.28 -19.09 11.77
C LEU A 71 -12.38 -20.07 11.36
N TYR A 72 -12.05 -21.14 10.67
CA TYR A 72 -12.99 -22.20 10.29
C TYR A 72 -13.71 -22.79 11.50
N ARG A 73 -12.96 -23.04 12.58
CA ARG A 73 -13.51 -23.54 13.85
C ARG A 73 -14.31 -22.50 14.64
N GLY A 74 -14.41 -21.27 14.15
CA GLY A 74 -15.10 -20.16 14.83
C GLY A 74 -14.34 -19.59 16.02
N LYS A 75 -13.04 -19.87 16.14
CA LYS A 75 -12.16 -19.40 17.21
C LYS A 75 -11.54 -18.05 16.84
N TRP A 76 -12.35 -17.02 16.71
CA TRP A 76 -11.94 -15.71 16.22
C TRP A 76 -10.80 -15.07 17.02
N ARG A 77 -10.82 -15.20 18.35
CA ARG A 77 -9.74 -14.69 19.21
C ARG A 77 -8.41 -15.40 18.95
N GLU A 78 -8.42 -16.73 18.82
CA GLU A 78 -7.24 -17.53 18.50
C GLU A 78 -6.72 -17.19 17.11
N ALA A 79 -7.59 -17.05 16.11
CA ALA A 79 -7.25 -16.63 14.77
C ALA A 79 -6.54 -15.26 14.77
N TYR A 80 -7.07 -14.28 15.54
CA TYR A 80 -6.43 -12.98 15.71
C TYR A 80 -5.06 -13.09 16.38
N GLN A 81 -4.92 -13.86 17.44
CA GLN A 81 -3.64 -14.02 18.14
C GLN A 81 -2.57 -14.62 17.22
N ILE A 82 -2.91 -15.63 16.43
CA ILE A 82 -2.01 -16.22 15.43
C ILE A 82 -1.60 -15.19 14.40
N LEU A 83 -2.56 -14.49 13.80
CA LEU A 83 -2.33 -13.47 12.79
C LEU A 83 -1.47 -12.31 13.34
N ASN A 84 -1.80 -11.78 14.52
CA ASN A 84 -1.08 -10.68 15.15
C ASN A 84 0.36 -11.05 15.57
N SER A 85 0.67 -12.33 15.72
CA SER A 85 2.05 -12.76 16.04
C SER A 85 3.05 -12.43 14.93
N THR A 86 2.58 -12.36 13.68
CA THR A 86 3.39 -12.05 12.50
C THR A 86 3.03 -10.71 11.84
N ASN A 87 1.82 -10.21 12.02
CA ASN A 87 1.32 -8.99 11.41
C ASN A 87 0.79 -8.01 12.46
N ASP A 88 1.43 -6.86 12.60
CA ASP A 88 1.06 -5.85 13.59
C ASP A 88 -0.20 -5.07 13.21
N PHE A 89 -0.52 -5.02 11.92
CA PHE A 89 -1.59 -4.18 11.36
C PHE A 89 -2.43 -4.94 10.31
N PRO A 90 -3.07 -6.06 10.69
CA PRO A 90 -3.85 -6.86 9.75
C PRO A 90 -5.08 -6.12 9.19
N GLU A 91 -5.57 -5.10 9.88
CA GLU A 91 -6.63 -4.22 9.38
C GLU A 91 -6.21 -3.38 8.18
N PHE A 92 -4.91 -3.08 8.03
CA PHE A 92 -4.39 -2.37 6.85
C PHE A 92 -4.11 -3.35 5.72
N THR A 93 -3.31 -4.38 5.97
CA THR A 93 -2.94 -5.36 4.95
C THR A 93 -4.12 -6.13 4.41
N GLY A 94 -5.09 -6.47 5.25
CA GLY A 94 -6.32 -7.13 4.84
C GLY A 94 -7.19 -6.33 3.85
N ARG A 95 -6.97 -5.00 3.74
CA ARG A 95 -7.67 -4.12 2.78
C ARG A 95 -6.85 -3.82 1.54
N ILE A 96 -5.56 -3.55 1.69
CA ILE A 96 -4.75 -2.94 0.63
C ILE A 96 -3.57 -3.79 0.15
N CYS A 97 -3.27 -4.91 0.78
CA CYS A 97 -2.25 -5.82 0.30
C CYS A 97 -2.70 -6.48 -1.02
N PRO A 98 -1.82 -6.58 -2.03
CA PRO A 98 -2.17 -7.28 -3.27
C PRO A 98 -2.30 -8.80 -3.12
N ALA A 99 -2.15 -9.33 -1.89
CA ALA A 99 -2.29 -10.73 -1.52
C ALA A 99 -1.30 -11.67 -2.24
N LEU A 100 0.01 -11.45 -2.01
CA LEU A 100 1.06 -12.35 -2.52
C LEU A 100 0.82 -13.81 -2.07
N CYS A 101 0.32 -14.00 -0.84
CA CYS A 101 -0.07 -15.29 -0.28
C CYS A 101 -1.12 -16.02 -1.15
N GLU A 102 -2.15 -15.32 -1.62
CA GLU A 102 -3.17 -15.90 -2.51
C GLU A 102 -2.60 -16.30 -3.87
N LYS A 103 -1.68 -15.47 -4.42
CA LYS A 103 -1.03 -15.78 -5.71
C LYS A 103 -0.13 -17.01 -5.64
N SER A 104 0.43 -17.30 -4.47
CA SER A 104 1.29 -18.45 -4.21
C SER A 104 0.55 -19.62 -3.55
N CYS A 105 -0.75 -19.51 -3.27
CA CYS A 105 -1.57 -20.59 -2.74
C CYS A 105 -1.56 -21.79 -3.70
N VAL A 106 -1.43 -23.01 -3.18
CA VAL A 106 -1.43 -24.24 -3.99
C VAL A 106 -2.74 -24.41 -4.78
N LEU A 107 -3.87 -23.96 -4.23
CA LEU A 107 -5.15 -23.95 -4.95
C LEU A 107 -5.15 -23.00 -6.16
N LYS A 108 -4.27 -22.00 -6.18
CA LYS A 108 -4.08 -21.16 -7.37
C LYS A 108 -3.47 -21.98 -8.52
N LEU A 109 -2.55 -22.88 -8.21
CA LEU A 109 -1.92 -23.77 -9.18
C LEU A 109 -2.90 -24.84 -9.68
N SER A 110 -3.65 -25.49 -8.78
CA SER A 110 -4.47 -26.67 -9.10
C SER A 110 -5.81 -26.34 -9.76
N CYS A 111 -6.53 -25.34 -9.26
CA CYS A 111 -7.88 -24.98 -9.73
C CYS A 111 -8.09 -23.49 -10.00
N ASN A 112 -7.04 -22.68 -9.88
CA ASN A 112 -7.09 -21.23 -10.04
C ASN A 112 -8.01 -20.50 -9.02
N GLU A 113 -8.35 -21.16 -7.92
CA GLU A 113 -9.21 -20.67 -6.86
C GLU A 113 -8.50 -20.66 -5.49
N PRO A 114 -7.53 -19.74 -5.24
CA PRO A 114 -6.84 -19.66 -3.97
C PRO A 114 -7.82 -19.41 -2.80
N VAL A 115 -7.40 -19.67 -1.57
CA VAL A 115 -8.15 -19.26 -0.38
C VAL A 115 -8.25 -17.74 -0.34
N THR A 116 -9.37 -17.19 0.15
CA THR A 116 -9.60 -15.74 0.32
C THR A 116 -8.83 -15.20 1.54
N ILE A 117 -7.49 -15.31 1.51
CA ILE A 117 -6.64 -15.08 2.68
C ILE A 117 -6.74 -13.62 3.14
N ARG A 118 -6.62 -12.67 2.22
CA ARG A 118 -6.66 -11.23 2.52
C ARG A 118 -8.00 -10.80 3.14
N GLU A 119 -9.11 -11.27 2.58
CA GLU A 119 -10.43 -10.94 3.13
C GLU A 119 -10.66 -11.58 4.50
N ASN A 120 -10.15 -12.81 4.71
CA ASN A 120 -10.21 -13.48 6.00
C ASN A 120 -9.38 -12.75 7.06
N GLU A 121 -8.20 -12.24 6.68
CA GLU A 121 -7.35 -11.39 7.51
C GLU A 121 -8.09 -10.11 7.93
N ALA A 122 -8.73 -9.41 6.99
CA ALA A 122 -9.55 -8.23 7.28
C ALA A 122 -10.70 -8.55 8.24
N ALA A 123 -11.41 -9.66 8.01
CA ALA A 123 -12.55 -10.08 8.85
C ALA A 123 -12.11 -10.43 10.27
N ILE A 124 -10.98 -11.11 10.45
CA ILE A 124 -10.38 -11.43 11.75
C ILE A 124 -10.03 -10.15 12.51
N ALA A 125 -9.37 -9.19 11.82
CA ALA A 125 -9.02 -7.92 12.43
C ALA A 125 -10.25 -7.11 12.85
N GLU A 126 -11.28 -7.04 12.00
CA GLU A 126 -12.53 -6.34 12.34
C GLU A 126 -13.26 -7.00 13.50
N ALA A 127 -13.32 -8.33 13.55
CA ALA A 127 -13.87 -9.05 14.69
C ALA A 127 -13.09 -8.74 15.97
N ALA A 128 -11.75 -8.67 15.89
CA ALA A 128 -10.92 -8.38 17.05
C ALA A 128 -11.17 -6.98 17.63
N PHE A 129 -11.35 -5.97 16.78
CA PHE A 129 -11.73 -4.62 17.22
C PHE A 129 -13.14 -4.59 17.81
N ARG A 130 -14.13 -5.18 17.13
CA ARG A 130 -15.54 -5.19 17.55
C ARG A 130 -15.75 -5.92 18.88
N GLU A 131 -15.09 -7.05 19.07
CA GLU A 131 -15.22 -7.89 20.27
C GLU A 131 -14.24 -7.49 21.39
N GLY A 132 -13.42 -6.43 21.19
CA GLY A 132 -12.49 -5.96 22.21
C GLY A 132 -11.33 -6.91 22.49
N TYR A 133 -10.86 -7.69 21.51
CA TYR A 133 -9.68 -8.55 21.69
C TYR A 133 -8.39 -7.74 21.66
N ILE A 134 -8.42 -6.57 21.05
CA ILE A 134 -7.28 -5.65 20.95
C ILE A 134 -7.35 -4.70 22.15
N THR A 135 -6.41 -4.86 23.07
CA THR A 135 -6.25 -4.01 24.24
C THR A 135 -4.87 -3.38 24.26
N PRO A 136 -4.73 -2.12 24.71
CA PRO A 136 -3.43 -1.48 24.81
C PRO A 136 -2.45 -2.29 25.69
N LEU A 137 -1.27 -2.54 25.17
CA LEU A 137 -0.18 -3.16 25.93
C LEU A 137 0.41 -2.15 26.92
N GLN A 138 0.77 -2.62 28.12
CA GLN A 138 1.43 -1.83 29.15
C GLN A 138 2.77 -2.47 29.48
N PRO A 139 3.80 -2.35 28.61
CA PRO A 139 5.08 -3.00 28.83
C PRO A 139 5.85 -2.32 29.96
N GLU A 140 6.61 -3.08 30.72
CA GLU A 140 7.57 -2.55 31.67
C GLU A 140 8.66 -1.78 30.91
N ARG A 141 8.91 -0.53 31.32
CA ARG A 141 9.87 0.34 30.65
C ARG A 141 11.30 -0.02 30.99
N ASN A 142 12.15 -0.14 29.96
CA ASN A 142 13.57 -0.48 30.13
C ASN A 142 14.50 0.75 30.25
N GLY A 143 13.94 1.97 30.25
CA GLY A 143 14.65 3.24 30.37
C GLY A 143 15.44 3.69 29.13
N LYS A 144 15.33 2.98 28.01
CA LYS A 144 15.94 3.37 26.73
C LYS A 144 14.94 4.07 25.82
N LYS A 145 15.42 5.09 25.09
CA LYS A 145 14.61 5.97 24.25
C LYS A 145 14.96 5.79 22.78
N VAL A 146 13.95 5.60 21.94
CA VAL A 146 14.14 5.47 20.49
C VAL A 146 13.30 6.52 19.76
N ALA A 147 13.93 7.25 18.84
CA ALA A 147 13.27 8.14 17.91
C ALA A 147 12.96 7.42 16.60
N VAL A 148 11.73 7.50 16.13
CA VAL A 148 11.30 7.01 14.82
C VAL A 148 10.91 8.21 13.96
N ILE A 149 11.57 8.39 12.81
CA ILE A 149 11.35 9.51 11.90
C ILE A 149 10.54 9.04 10.70
N GLY A 150 9.26 9.39 10.68
CA GLY A 150 8.25 8.96 9.71
C GLY A 150 7.19 8.04 10.33
N ALA A 151 5.93 8.48 10.30
CA ALA A 151 4.76 7.78 10.85
C ALA A 151 4.00 6.93 9.79
N GLY A 152 4.69 6.52 8.72
CA GLY A 152 4.18 5.58 7.74
C GLY A 152 4.25 4.12 8.22
N PRO A 153 3.87 3.13 7.37
CA PRO A 153 3.83 1.71 7.75
C PRO A 153 5.11 1.19 8.41
N ALA A 154 6.28 1.51 7.84
CA ALA A 154 7.56 1.08 8.38
C ALA A 154 7.81 1.63 9.79
N GLY A 155 7.59 2.94 9.99
CA GLY A 155 7.78 3.60 11.28
C GLY A 155 6.79 3.11 12.34
N LEU A 156 5.54 2.91 11.98
CA LEU A 156 4.53 2.33 12.87
C LEU A 156 4.93 0.91 13.32
N SER A 157 5.45 0.09 12.39
CA SER A 157 5.92 -1.26 12.71
C SER A 157 7.14 -1.26 13.64
N VAL A 158 8.13 -0.37 13.38
CA VAL A 158 9.26 -0.16 14.30
C VAL A 158 8.75 0.23 15.69
N ALA A 159 7.87 1.22 15.76
CA ALA A 159 7.36 1.78 17.01
C ALA A 159 6.65 0.73 17.88
N VAL A 160 5.70 -0.02 17.29
CA VAL A 160 4.97 -1.06 18.01
C VAL A 160 5.88 -2.15 18.54
N ARG A 161 6.83 -2.60 17.74
CA ARG A 161 7.75 -3.68 18.14
C ARG A 161 8.71 -3.28 19.25
N LEU A 162 9.24 -2.06 19.18
CA LEU A 162 10.10 -1.54 20.24
C LEU A 162 9.31 -1.20 21.51
N ASN A 163 8.14 -0.59 21.37
CA ASN A 163 7.25 -0.31 22.50
C ASN A 163 6.90 -1.59 23.27
N ALA A 164 6.54 -2.67 22.57
CA ALA A 164 6.23 -3.96 23.18
C ALA A 164 7.42 -4.57 23.97
N LYS A 165 8.66 -4.16 23.65
CA LYS A 165 9.89 -4.55 24.38
C LYS A 165 10.27 -3.58 25.50
N GLY A 166 9.43 -2.62 25.80
CA GLY A 166 9.62 -1.68 26.90
C GLY A 166 10.43 -0.42 26.56
N TYR A 167 10.80 -0.19 25.29
CA TYR A 167 11.45 1.06 24.88
C TYR A 167 10.47 2.23 24.96
N GLU A 168 10.97 3.42 25.33
CA GLU A 168 10.23 4.67 25.21
C GLU A 168 10.35 5.16 23.77
N VAL A 169 9.26 5.05 23.00
CA VAL A 169 9.27 5.39 21.57
C VAL A 169 8.62 6.74 21.34
N THR A 170 9.36 7.63 20.66
CA THR A 170 8.82 8.89 20.13
C THR A 170 8.86 8.85 18.60
N LEU A 171 7.69 9.03 17.99
CA LEU A 171 7.50 8.99 16.54
C LEU A 171 7.28 10.42 16.02
N PHE A 172 8.10 10.86 15.08
CA PHE A 172 8.06 12.19 14.46
C PHE A 172 7.56 12.09 13.03
N ASP A 173 6.70 13.00 12.61
CA ASP A 173 6.32 13.14 11.19
C ASP A 173 6.04 14.62 10.86
N SER A 174 6.41 15.01 9.65
CA SER A 174 6.13 16.36 9.11
C SER A 174 4.66 16.60 8.79
N LYS A 175 3.88 15.52 8.64
CA LYS A 175 2.43 15.60 8.41
C LYS A 175 1.67 15.77 9.72
N PRO A 176 0.47 16.39 9.69
CA PRO A 176 -0.32 16.66 10.91
C PRO A 176 -0.89 15.39 11.56
N MET A 177 -1.06 14.30 10.81
CA MET A 177 -1.62 13.04 11.30
C MET A 177 -0.75 11.85 10.89
N PRO A 178 -0.68 10.77 11.72
CA PRO A 178 0.07 9.58 11.40
C PRO A 178 -0.60 8.71 10.33
N GLY A 179 0.19 7.84 9.70
CA GLY A 179 -0.26 6.89 8.70
C GLY A 179 0.52 6.96 7.38
N GLY A 180 1.27 8.05 7.12
CA GLY A 180 2.02 8.20 5.87
C GLY A 180 1.13 8.01 4.64
N LEU A 181 1.55 7.19 3.66
CA LEU A 181 0.75 6.93 2.46
C LEU A 181 -0.55 6.16 2.72
N LEU A 182 -0.72 5.46 3.85
CA LEU A 182 -2.02 4.90 4.23
C LEU A 182 -3.09 5.98 4.36
N ARG A 183 -2.70 7.14 4.92
CA ARG A 183 -3.60 8.29 5.10
C ARG A 183 -3.61 9.21 3.89
N TYR A 184 -2.44 9.58 3.40
CA TYR A 184 -2.30 10.66 2.42
C TYR A 184 -2.19 10.20 0.96
N GLY A 185 -1.90 8.92 0.72
CA GLY A 185 -1.79 8.37 -0.64
C GLY A 185 -2.98 7.51 -1.04
N ILE A 186 -3.35 6.56 -0.19
CA ILE A 186 -4.44 5.61 -0.49
C ILE A 186 -5.79 6.31 -0.35
N PRO A 187 -6.70 6.20 -1.35
CA PRO A 187 -8.03 6.78 -1.27
C PRO A 187 -8.87 6.19 -0.13
N ASN A 188 -9.76 7.01 0.45
CA ASN A 188 -10.65 6.58 1.52
C ASN A 188 -11.54 5.39 1.12
N PHE A 189 -11.95 5.32 -0.13
CA PHE A 189 -12.77 4.22 -0.63
C PHE A 189 -12.04 2.85 -0.71
N LYS A 190 -10.70 2.83 -0.56
CA LYS A 190 -9.90 1.60 -0.40
C LYS A 190 -9.51 1.33 1.05
N LEU A 191 -9.24 2.38 1.81
CA LEU A 191 -8.87 2.32 3.22
C LEU A 191 -9.49 3.51 3.95
N ASP A 192 -10.58 3.26 4.67
CA ASP A 192 -11.24 4.27 5.50
C ASP A 192 -10.29 4.77 6.59
N LYS A 193 -10.16 6.09 6.73
CA LYS A 193 -9.22 6.71 7.68
C LYS A 193 -9.58 6.42 9.13
N ALA A 194 -10.84 6.15 9.43
CA ALA A 194 -11.28 5.70 10.76
C ALA A 194 -10.60 4.38 11.21
N VAL A 195 -10.21 3.52 10.24
CA VAL A 195 -9.44 2.30 10.52
C VAL A 195 -8.04 2.64 11.04
N ILE A 196 -7.42 3.67 10.50
CA ILE A 196 -6.13 4.17 10.98
C ILE A 196 -6.29 4.81 12.36
N ASP A 197 -7.29 5.70 12.51
CA ASP A 197 -7.50 6.47 13.73
C ASP A 197 -7.74 5.59 14.96
N ARG A 198 -8.57 4.55 14.82
CA ARG A 198 -8.80 3.61 15.92
C ARG A 198 -7.53 2.87 16.36
N ARG A 199 -6.64 2.54 15.43
CA ARG A 199 -5.35 1.93 15.74
C ARG A 199 -4.41 2.91 16.43
N MET A 200 -4.35 4.15 15.94
CA MET A 200 -3.50 5.19 16.56
C MET A 200 -3.89 5.44 18.01
N LYS A 201 -5.18 5.49 18.35
CA LYS A 201 -5.66 5.60 19.73
C LYS A 201 -5.14 4.48 20.65
N ILE A 202 -5.04 3.25 20.12
CA ILE A 202 -4.47 2.13 20.87
C ILE A 202 -2.97 2.35 21.13
N LEU A 203 -2.23 2.74 20.09
CA LEU A 203 -0.79 2.97 20.21
C LEU A 203 -0.45 4.15 21.13
N GLU A 204 -1.24 5.19 21.13
CA GLU A 204 -1.15 6.30 22.10
C GLU A 204 -1.40 5.81 23.53
N ALA A 205 -2.43 4.98 23.74
CA ALA A 205 -2.73 4.39 25.04
C ALA A 205 -1.64 3.40 25.52
N GLU A 206 -0.86 2.82 24.60
CA GLU A 206 0.32 2.01 24.89
C GLU A 206 1.55 2.86 25.27
N GLY A 207 1.45 4.18 25.18
CA GLY A 207 2.52 5.13 25.55
C GLY A 207 3.52 5.45 24.43
N ILE A 208 3.20 5.18 23.18
CA ILE A 208 3.95 5.71 22.03
C ILE A 208 3.65 7.21 21.92
N LEU A 209 4.69 8.04 21.90
CA LEU A 209 4.55 9.49 21.77
C LEU A 209 4.57 9.91 20.30
N PHE A 210 3.48 10.50 19.83
CA PHE A 210 3.38 11.03 18.48
C PHE A 210 3.67 12.53 18.47
N LYS A 211 4.71 12.94 17.74
CA LYS A 211 5.07 14.35 17.47
C LYS A 211 4.81 14.67 15.99
N MET A 212 3.55 14.95 15.68
CA MET A 212 3.10 15.27 14.34
C MET A 212 3.30 16.74 13.98
N GLY A 213 3.39 17.04 12.68
CA GLY A 213 3.69 18.38 12.17
C GLY A 213 5.14 18.82 12.41
N VAL A 214 6.03 17.90 12.78
CA VAL A 214 7.43 18.18 13.09
C VAL A 214 8.33 17.61 11.99
N HIS A 215 8.93 18.48 11.21
CA HIS A 215 9.95 18.08 10.24
C HIS A 215 11.28 17.85 10.94
N VAL A 216 11.83 16.65 10.81
CA VAL A 216 13.16 16.29 11.31
C VAL A 216 14.12 16.18 10.14
N ASP A 217 15.19 16.99 10.15
CA ASP A 217 16.30 16.83 9.24
C ASP A 217 17.08 15.55 9.62
N VAL A 218 17.14 14.58 8.73
CA VAL A 218 17.82 13.30 8.96
C VAL A 218 19.35 13.44 9.14
N GLN A 219 19.94 14.58 8.76
CA GLN A 219 21.32 14.91 9.01
C GLN A 219 21.55 15.57 10.39
N LYS A 220 20.47 16.04 11.03
CA LYS A 220 20.51 16.71 12.34
C LYS A 220 19.42 16.14 13.25
N LEU A 221 19.62 14.90 13.69
CA LEU A 221 18.67 14.17 14.51
C LEU A 221 18.47 14.81 15.88
N PRO A 222 17.25 14.72 16.47
CA PRO A 222 16.97 15.25 17.80
C PRO A 222 17.81 14.55 18.87
N ALA A 223 18.34 15.31 19.84
CA ALA A 223 19.13 14.77 20.93
C ALA A 223 18.25 14.03 21.98
N GLY A 224 18.87 13.19 22.79
CA GLY A 224 18.23 12.53 23.92
C GLY A 224 17.63 11.16 23.63
N PHE A 225 18.01 10.54 22.53
CA PHE A 225 17.62 9.18 22.15
C PHE A 225 18.85 8.27 22.07
N ASP A 226 18.67 7.01 22.44
CA ASP A 226 19.72 5.99 22.40
C ASP A 226 19.90 5.41 20.97
N ALA A 227 18.81 5.36 20.20
CA ALA A 227 18.84 4.93 18.79
C ALA A 227 17.75 5.65 17.94
N TYR A 228 17.90 5.56 16.62
CA TYR A 228 17.05 6.23 15.66
C TYR A 228 16.65 5.28 14.53
N ALA A 229 15.40 5.35 14.09
CA ALA A 229 14.91 4.68 12.89
C ALA A 229 14.42 5.71 11.86
N ILE A 230 15.04 5.75 10.68
CA ILE A 230 14.65 6.61 9.58
C ILE A 230 13.65 5.86 8.70
N CYS A 231 12.39 6.30 8.73
CA CYS A 231 11.26 5.67 8.05
C CYS A 231 10.49 6.66 7.15
N THR A 232 11.21 7.59 6.55
CA THR A 232 10.66 8.75 5.81
C THR A 232 10.04 8.39 4.44
N GLY A 233 10.14 7.15 4.02
CA GLY A 233 9.61 6.70 2.73
C GLY A 233 10.37 7.24 1.52
N THR A 234 9.68 7.37 0.39
CA THR A 234 10.17 7.91 -0.88
C THR A 234 9.37 9.16 -1.24
N PRO A 235 9.76 10.34 -0.74
CA PRO A 235 8.94 11.57 -0.89
C PRO A 235 8.95 12.14 -2.31
N THR A 236 9.95 11.81 -3.14
CA THR A 236 10.13 12.41 -4.46
C THR A 236 9.46 11.58 -5.55
N ALA A 237 8.40 12.12 -6.16
CA ALA A 237 7.77 11.52 -7.31
C ALA A 237 8.67 11.60 -8.57
N ARG A 238 8.54 10.61 -9.46
CA ARG A 238 9.16 10.72 -10.79
C ARG A 238 8.43 11.77 -11.61
N ASP A 239 9.18 12.67 -12.23
CA ASP A 239 8.66 13.71 -13.13
C ASP A 239 8.94 13.36 -14.59
N LEU A 240 8.27 14.08 -15.48
CA LEU A 240 8.36 13.94 -16.92
C LEU A 240 8.91 15.24 -17.53
N SER A 241 10.22 15.27 -17.77
CA SER A 241 10.90 16.47 -18.30
C SER A 241 10.75 16.56 -19.83
N ILE A 242 9.51 16.78 -20.29
CA ILE A 242 9.16 16.98 -21.70
C ILE A 242 8.59 18.40 -21.93
N PRO A 243 8.61 18.94 -23.16
CA PRO A 243 8.07 20.26 -23.46
C PRO A 243 6.63 20.43 -22.96
N GLY A 244 6.35 21.61 -22.40
CA GLY A 244 5.03 21.96 -21.88
C GLY A 244 4.77 21.51 -20.43
N ARG A 245 5.77 20.98 -19.70
CA ARG A 245 5.63 20.53 -18.30
C ARG A 245 5.15 21.63 -17.35
N GLU A 246 5.46 22.88 -17.69
CA GLU A 246 5.08 24.09 -16.93
C GLU A 246 3.60 24.49 -17.07
N LEU A 247 2.85 23.89 -17.97
CA LEU A 247 1.43 24.19 -18.18
C LEU A 247 0.60 23.87 -16.94
N LYS A 248 -0.38 24.73 -16.66
CA LYS A 248 -1.35 24.48 -15.60
C LYS A 248 -2.24 23.28 -15.95
N GLY A 249 -2.59 22.49 -14.96
CA GLY A 249 -3.43 21.29 -15.13
C GLY A 249 -2.63 19.98 -15.16
N ILE A 250 -1.32 20.04 -14.97
CA ILE A 250 -0.45 18.87 -14.85
C ILE A 250 0.02 18.75 -13.39
N TYR A 251 -0.36 17.66 -12.72
CA TYR A 251 -0.13 17.44 -11.29
C TYR A 251 0.53 16.09 -11.05
N PHE A 252 1.26 15.95 -9.95
CA PHE A 252 1.61 14.63 -9.45
C PHE A 252 0.35 13.94 -8.88
N ALA A 253 0.29 12.63 -9.01
CA ALA A 253 -0.81 11.83 -8.50
C ALA A 253 -1.10 12.08 -7.01
N LEU A 254 -0.05 12.18 -6.18
CA LEU A 254 -0.21 12.41 -4.75
C LEU A 254 -0.76 13.80 -4.42
N ASP A 255 -0.59 14.82 -5.26
CA ASP A 255 -1.17 16.14 -5.02
C ASP A 255 -2.70 16.05 -4.98
N MET A 256 -3.29 15.28 -5.92
CA MET A 256 -4.73 15.05 -5.97
C MET A 256 -5.19 14.11 -4.85
N LEU A 257 -4.50 12.97 -4.65
CA LEU A 257 -4.91 11.94 -3.70
C LEU A 257 -4.84 12.45 -2.25
N ALA A 258 -3.74 13.13 -1.90
CA ALA A 258 -3.58 13.71 -0.57
C ALA A 258 -4.61 14.83 -0.31
N GLN A 259 -4.79 15.72 -1.30
CA GLN A 259 -5.77 16.80 -1.16
C GLN A 259 -7.19 16.25 -1.00
N GLN A 260 -7.58 15.21 -1.75
CA GLN A 260 -8.89 14.60 -1.61
C GLN A 260 -9.10 13.99 -0.22
N ASN A 261 -8.08 13.32 0.32
CA ASN A 261 -8.16 12.77 1.68
C ASN A 261 -8.26 13.88 2.74
N HIS A 262 -7.49 14.95 2.61
CA HIS A 262 -7.61 16.14 3.46
C HIS A 262 -9.02 16.75 3.42
N ILE A 263 -9.64 16.84 2.23
CA ILE A 263 -11.02 17.35 2.09
C ILE A 263 -12.01 16.45 2.82
N LEU A 264 -11.82 15.13 2.78
CA LEU A 264 -12.66 14.17 3.51
C LEU A 264 -12.46 14.27 5.03
N ASP A 265 -11.27 14.64 5.49
CA ASP A 265 -10.96 14.92 6.89
C ASP A 265 -11.49 16.30 7.37
N GLY A 266 -12.09 17.10 6.47
CA GLY A 266 -12.71 18.40 6.78
C GLY A 266 -11.86 19.63 6.44
N ASP A 267 -10.67 19.44 5.86
CA ASP A 267 -9.83 20.55 5.43
C ASP A 267 -10.43 21.27 4.22
N THR A 268 -10.19 22.57 4.13
CA THR A 268 -10.64 23.42 3.03
C THR A 268 -9.47 24.02 2.26
N PHE A 269 -9.60 24.12 0.95
CA PHE A 269 -8.59 24.66 0.05
C PHE A 269 -9.17 25.82 -0.78
N PRO A 270 -8.37 26.87 -1.08
CA PRO A 270 -8.75 27.90 -2.05
C PRO A 270 -9.07 27.27 -3.42
N LYS A 271 -10.06 27.85 -4.12
CA LYS A 271 -10.55 27.32 -5.41
C LYS A 271 -9.45 27.19 -6.48
N ASP A 272 -8.48 28.08 -6.48
CA ASP A 272 -7.35 28.10 -7.42
C ASP A 272 -6.26 27.07 -7.10
N GLN A 273 -6.28 26.49 -5.88
CA GLN A 273 -5.38 25.43 -5.44
C GLN A 273 -6.03 24.04 -5.50
N LEU A 274 -7.32 23.95 -5.85
CA LEU A 274 -8.01 22.69 -5.93
C LEU A 274 -7.58 21.87 -7.15
N VAL A 275 -7.08 20.67 -6.90
CA VAL A 275 -6.84 19.62 -7.90
C VAL A 275 -8.12 18.81 -8.04
N ASN A 276 -8.98 19.22 -8.96
CA ASN A 276 -10.33 18.66 -9.10
C ASN A 276 -10.62 18.28 -10.55
N ALA A 277 -11.09 17.04 -10.76
CA ALA A 277 -11.38 16.45 -12.07
C ALA A 277 -12.79 16.76 -12.60
N ARG A 278 -13.65 17.42 -11.83
CA ARG A 278 -15.04 17.68 -12.23
C ARG A 278 -15.13 18.37 -13.60
N GLY A 279 -15.87 17.76 -14.50
CA GLY A 279 -16.11 18.28 -15.85
C GLY A 279 -14.89 18.28 -16.77
N LYS A 280 -13.81 17.52 -16.43
CA LYS A 280 -12.57 17.46 -17.20
C LYS A 280 -12.37 16.08 -17.82
N ARG A 281 -11.67 16.06 -18.95
CA ARG A 281 -11.04 14.86 -19.51
C ARG A 281 -9.71 14.68 -18.78
N VAL A 282 -9.56 13.56 -18.09
CA VAL A 282 -8.38 13.27 -17.26
C VAL A 282 -7.50 12.24 -17.96
N LEU A 283 -6.21 12.54 -18.08
CA LEU A 283 -5.20 11.59 -18.51
C LEU A 283 -4.33 11.20 -17.33
N VAL A 284 -4.25 9.91 -17.05
CA VAL A 284 -3.36 9.33 -16.02
C VAL A 284 -2.17 8.67 -16.73
N ILE A 285 -0.96 9.14 -16.43
CA ILE A 285 0.29 8.58 -16.97
C ILE A 285 0.90 7.65 -15.94
N GLY A 286 0.87 6.34 -16.21
CA GLY A 286 1.36 5.26 -15.37
C GLY A 286 0.31 4.21 -15.04
N GLY A 287 0.67 2.93 -15.16
CA GLY A 287 -0.22 1.75 -15.07
C GLY A 287 -0.30 1.10 -13.68
N GLY A 288 0.37 1.65 -12.66
CA GLY A 288 0.45 1.08 -11.32
C GLY A 288 -0.77 1.36 -10.42
N ASP A 289 -0.67 0.94 -9.15
CA ASP A 289 -1.74 1.11 -8.17
C ASP A 289 -2.08 2.59 -7.92
N THR A 290 -1.07 3.48 -7.91
CA THR A 290 -1.28 4.94 -7.80
C THR A 290 -2.11 5.48 -8.97
N GLY A 291 -1.86 4.99 -10.21
CA GLY A 291 -2.67 5.34 -11.37
C GLY A 291 -4.12 4.89 -11.22
N SER A 292 -4.34 3.66 -10.73
CA SER A 292 -5.67 3.14 -10.40
C SER A 292 -6.38 4.00 -9.35
N ASP A 293 -5.67 4.49 -8.34
CA ASP A 293 -6.22 5.37 -7.31
C ASP A 293 -6.66 6.73 -7.88
N CYS A 294 -5.87 7.27 -8.80
CA CYS A 294 -6.22 8.48 -9.54
C CYS A 294 -7.48 8.30 -10.40
N ILE A 295 -7.65 7.13 -11.06
CA ILE A 295 -8.84 6.82 -11.86
C ILE A 295 -10.09 6.88 -10.98
N GLY A 296 -10.13 6.07 -9.91
CA GLY A 296 -11.29 6.00 -9.03
C GLY A 296 -11.62 7.34 -8.35
N THR A 297 -10.59 8.12 -7.99
CA THR A 297 -10.76 9.46 -7.43
C THR A 297 -11.32 10.43 -8.46
N SER A 298 -10.80 10.42 -9.70
CA SER A 298 -11.28 11.30 -10.79
C SER A 298 -12.74 11.04 -11.15
N ILE A 299 -13.15 9.76 -11.21
CA ILE A 299 -14.54 9.37 -11.49
C ILE A 299 -15.46 9.92 -10.40
N ARG A 300 -15.10 9.73 -9.10
CA ARG A 300 -15.89 10.24 -7.96
C ARG A 300 -15.96 11.75 -7.92
N GLN A 301 -14.93 12.44 -8.38
CA GLN A 301 -14.97 13.91 -8.52
C GLN A 301 -15.84 14.37 -9.71
N GLY A 302 -16.30 13.49 -10.59
CA GLY A 302 -17.15 13.81 -11.74
C GLY A 302 -16.37 14.19 -13.01
N ALA A 303 -15.27 13.49 -13.29
CA ALA A 303 -14.58 13.58 -14.58
C ALA A 303 -15.51 13.21 -15.75
N VAL A 304 -15.38 13.87 -16.89
CA VAL A 304 -16.12 13.54 -18.12
C VAL A 304 -15.62 12.23 -18.72
N SER A 305 -14.31 12.05 -18.69
CA SER A 305 -13.66 10.81 -19.12
C SER A 305 -12.32 10.66 -18.39
N VAL A 306 -11.88 9.41 -18.22
CA VAL A 306 -10.57 9.08 -17.69
C VAL A 306 -9.87 8.13 -18.65
N THR A 307 -8.68 8.52 -19.11
CA THR A 307 -7.78 7.67 -19.90
C THR A 307 -6.52 7.39 -19.10
N GLN A 308 -6.09 6.14 -19.07
CA GLN A 308 -4.82 5.73 -18.50
C GLN A 308 -3.89 5.25 -19.61
N ILE A 309 -2.64 5.74 -19.60
CA ILE A 309 -1.61 5.27 -20.51
C ILE A 309 -0.44 4.67 -19.74
N GLU A 310 0.17 3.65 -20.34
CA GLU A 310 1.36 2.98 -19.82
C GLU A 310 2.40 2.85 -20.94
N ILE A 311 3.65 3.12 -20.62
CA ILE A 311 4.77 3.01 -21.55
C ILE A 311 5.12 1.55 -21.84
N MET A 312 4.88 0.66 -20.88
CA MET A 312 5.11 -0.78 -21.04
C MET A 312 4.01 -1.43 -21.90
N PRO A 313 4.29 -2.56 -22.54
CA PRO A 313 3.26 -3.32 -23.26
C PRO A 313 2.19 -3.83 -22.30
N GLN A 314 1.02 -4.12 -22.86
CA GLN A 314 -0.06 -4.73 -22.08
C GLN A 314 0.40 -6.07 -21.51
N PRO A 315 0.31 -6.26 -20.17
CA PRO A 315 0.61 -7.56 -19.58
C PRO A 315 -0.37 -8.65 -20.08
N PRO A 316 0.08 -9.91 -20.17
CA PRO A 316 -0.78 -11.01 -20.60
C PRO A 316 -1.97 -11.21 -19.63
N ILE A 317 -3.08 -11.73 -20.16
CA ILE A 317 -4.28 -12.01 -19.37
C ILE A 317 -4.14 -13.39 -18.73
N GLY A 318 -4.31 -13.46 -17.40
CA GLY A 318 -4.42 -14.70 -16.65
C GLY A 318 -3.10 -15.43 -16.36
N HIS A 319 -2.31 -15.78 -17.36
CA HIS A 319 -1.07 -16.53 -17.24
C HIS A 319 0.11 -15.83 -17.93
N ASN A 320 1.28 -15.85 -17.29
CA ASN A 320 2.51 -15.36 -17.87
C ASN A 320 3.62 -16.43 -17.65
N PRO A 321 4.17 -17.03 -18.72
CA PRO A 321 5.21 -18.05 -18.61
C PRO A 321 6.52 -17.51 -18.01
N ASP A 322 6.80 -16.21 -18.13
CA ASP A 322 8.01 -15.57 -17.58
C ASP A 322 7.94 -15.40 -16.04
N THR A 323 6.76 -15.51 -15.47
CA THR A 323 6.53 -15.46 -14.02
C THR A 323 5.66 -16.63 -13.56
N PRO A 324 6.19 -17.88 -13.66
CA PRO A 324 5.45 -19.07 -13.30
C PRO A 324 5.16 -19.12 -11.79
N TRP A 325 4.07 -19.83 -11.42
CA TRP A 325 3.81 -20.13 -10.01
C TRP A 325 5.04 -20.81 -9.37
N PRO A 326 5.43 -20.51 -8.13
CA PRO A 326 4.72 -19.67 -7.15
C PRO A 326 5.10 -18.19 -7.17
N GLN A 327 5.78 -17.71 -8.19
CA GLN A 327 6.19 -16.32 -8.30
C GLN A 327 4.99 -15.36 -8.40
N TRP A 328 5.23 -14.09 -8.07
CA TRP A 328 4.24 -13.05 -8.30
C TRP A 328 3.96 -12.89 -9.80
N PRO A 329 2.73 -13.11 -10.25
CA PRO A 329 2.45 -13.08 -11.68
C PRO A 329 2.43 -11.65 -12.23
N VAL A 330 3.20 -11.41 -13.29
CA VAL A 330 3.13 -10.18 -14.08
C VAL A 330 2.05 -10.35 -15.14
N VAL A 331 0.81 -10.12 -14.74
CA VAL A 331 -0.39 -10.24 -15.58
C VAL A 331 -1.23 -8.98 -15.50
N LEU A 332 -2.12 -8.79 -16.48
CA LEU A 332 -3.05 -7.67 -16.48
C LEU A 332 -3.92 -7.68 -15.22
N LYS A 333 -3.80 -6.64 -14.42
CA LYS A 333 -4.62 -6.42 -13.23
C LYS A 333 -5.76 -5.45 -13.56
N THR A 334 -6.95 -5.81 -13.14
CA THR A 334 -8.12 -4.91 -13.15
C THR A 334 -8.54 -4.70 -11.70
N THR A 335 -8.59 -3.46 -11.27
CA THR A 335 -9.03 -3.07 -9.91
C THR A 335 -10.46 -2.56 -9.95
N SER A 336 -11.09 -2.40 -8.78
CA SER A 336 -12.41 -1.78 -8.67
C SER A 336 -12.52 -0.43 -9.38
N SER A 337 -11.44 0.39 -9.32
CA SER A 337 -11.40 1.69 -10.00
C SER A 337 -11.38 1.57 -11.53
N HIS A 338 -10.73 0.54 -12.08
CA HIS A 338 -10.78 0.29 -13.53
C HIS A 338 -12.16 -0.15 -14.00
N GLU A 339 -12.87 -0.93 -13.18
CA GLU A 339 -14.24 -1.38 -13.46
C GLU A 339 -15.26 -0.22 -13.46
N GLU A 340 -14.96 0.83 -12.72
CA GLU A 340 -15.82 2.03 -12.62
C GLU A 340 -15.85 2.86 -13.90
N GLY A 341 -14.94 2.62 -14.84
CA GLY A 341 -14.96 3.18 -16.18
C GLY A 341 -13.72 4.03 -16.51
N CYS A 342 -12.80 3.45 -17.26
CA CYS A 342 -11.71 4.19 -17.88
C CYS A 342 -11.27 3.51 -19.18
N THR A 343 -10.65 4.30 -20.07
CA THR A 343 -9.94 3.76 -21.23
C THR A 343 -8.50 3.48 -20.83
N ARG A 344 -8.01 2.27 -21.07
CA ARG A 344 -6.62 1.89 -20.79
C ARG A 344 -5.86 1.64 -22.06
N ARG A 345 -4.65 2.18 -22.17
CA ARG A 345 -3.80 2.08 -23.36
C ARG A 345 -2.35 1.83 -22.95
N TRP A 346 -1.64 1.03 -23.73
CA TRP A 346 -0.28 0.58 -23.45
C TRP A 346 0.66 0.90 -24.60
N SER A 347 1.96 0.75 -24.35
CA SER A 347 3.03 1.02 -25.33
C SER A 347 2.99 2.46 -25.85
N LEU A 348 2.68 3.42 -24.98
CA LEU A 348 2.60 4.84 -25.31
C LEU A 348 3.57 5.67 -24.47
N ALA A 349 4.53 6.29 -25.11
CA ALA A 349 5.44 7.25 -24.52
C ALA A 349 4.92 8.67 -24.71
N SER A 350 4.84 9.46 -23.64
CA SER A 350 4.48 10.89 -23.75
C SER A 350 5.69 11.68 -24.24
N THR A 351 5.51 12.51 -25.25
CA THR A 351 6.57 13.28 -25.91
C THR A 351 6.45 14.79 -25.69
N GLN A 352 5.24 15.31 -25.52
CA GLN A 352 4.98 16.73 -25.31
C GLN A 352 3.62 16.97 -24.64
N PHE A 353 3.54 17.91 -23.73
CA PHE A 353 2.27 18.47 -23.27
C PHE A 353 1.85 19.62 -24.17
N ILE A 354 0.61 19.55 -24.68
CA ILE A 354 0.05 20.57 -25.58
C ILE A 354 -0.77 21.53 -24.77
N GLY A 355 -0.50 22.83 -24.95
CA GLY A 355 -1.18 23.87 -24.18
C GLY A 355 -1.98 24.86 -25.01
N LYS A 356 -3.02 25.40 -24.42
CA LYS A 356 -3.77 26.54 -24.92
C LYS A 356 -4.03 27.52 -23.78
N ASN A 357 -3.68 28.79 -23.97
CA ASN A 357 -3.80 29.83 -22.93
C ASN A 357 -3.14 29.46 -21.58
N GLY A 358 -1.96 28.84 -21.61
CA GLY A 358 -1.20 28.46 -20.41
C GLY A 358 -1.75 27.26 -19.65
N LYS A 359 -2.75 26.54 -20.19
CA LYS A 359 -3.32 25.32 -19.62
C LYS A 359 -3.12 24.14 -20.55
N VAL A 360 -2.94 22.94 -20.01
CA VAL A 360 -2.89 21.69 -20.78
C VAL A 360 -4.25 21.48 -21.49
N CYS A 361 -4.20 21.05 -22.74
CA CYS A 361 -5.38 20.68 -23.52
C CYS A 361 -5.19 19.31 -24.23
N GLY A 362 -4.00 18.74 -24.15
CA GLY A 362 -3.69 17.42 -24.69
C GLY A 362 -2.26 17.00 -24.38
N VAL A 363 -1.95 15.75 -24.68
CA VAL A 363 -0.61 15.18 -24.60
C VAL A 363 -0.30 14.47 -25.91
N GLU A 364 0.78 14.85 -26.56
CA GLU A 364 1.31 14.09 -27.70
C GLU A 364 1.96 12.82 -27.14
N VAL A 365 1.54 11.69 -27.67
CA VAL A 365 2.09 10.38 -27.34
C VAL A 365 2.61 9.71 -28.60
N GLU A 366 3.62 8.88 -28.43
CA GLU A 366 4.23 8.09 -29.48
C GLU A 366 4.13 6.61 -29.16
N GLU A 367 3.72 5.81 -30.13
CA GLU A 367 3.70 4.35 -30.00
C GLU A 367 5.14 3.82 -29.90
N VAL A 368 5.39 2.94 -28.95
CA VAL A 368 6.71 2.35 -28.70
C VAL A 368 6.65 0.82 -28.73
N GLU A 369 7.75 0.23 -29.18
CA GLU A 369 8.00 -1.21 -29.14
C GLU A 369 9.13 -1.52 -28.14
N TRP A 370 9.00 -2.65 -27.47
CA TRP A 370 10.02 -3.13 -26.54
C TRP A 370 10.72 -4.33 -27.13
N LEU A 371 11.98 -4.15 -27.49
CA LEU A 371 12.82 -5.21 -28.04
C LEU A 371 13.47 -6.00 -26.92
N PRO A 372 13.56 -7.35 -27.02
CA PRO A 372 14.28 -8.16 -26.05
C PRO A 372 15.73 -7.67 -25.91
N ALA A 373 16.26 -7.81 -24.71
CA ALA A 373 17.67 -7.51 -24.46
C ALA A 373 18.56 -8.50 -25.21
N THR A 374 19.59 -7.98 -25.92
CA THR A 374 20.51 -8.83 -26.69
C THR A 374 21.58 -9.50 -25.84
N ASP A 375 21.88 -8.98 -24.63
CA ASP A 375 23.00 -9.44 -23.79
C ASP A 375 22.67 -9.56 -22.30
N GLY A 376 21.45 -10.01 -21.95
CA GLY A 376 21.01 -10.09 -20.56
C GLY A 376 20.73 -8.72 -19.91
N ASN A 377 20.81 -7.63 -20.69
CA ASN A 377 20.48 -6.27 -20.31
C ASN A 377 18.95 -6.04 -20.27
N ARG A 378 18.54 -4.83 -19.92
CA ARG A 378 17.13 -4.45 -19.91
C ARG A 378 16.56 -4.37 -21.33
N PRO A 379 15.25 -4.69 -21.55
CA PRO A 379 14.60 -4.45 -22.83
C PRO A 379 14.81 -3.02 -23.33
N ILE A 380 14.98 -2.85 -24.63
CA ILE A 380 15.23 -1.56 -25.27
C ILE A 380 13.93 -1.02 -25.85
N MET A 381 13.57 0.19 -25.43
CA MET A 381 12.44 0.90 -26.01
C MET A 381 12.82 1.50 -27.36
N LYS A 382 12.00 1.27 -28.37
CA LYS A 382 12.14 1.82 -29.72
C LYS A 382 10.86 2.56 -30.12
N SER A 383 11.02 3.77 -30.64
CA SER A 383 9.93 4.52 -31.26
C SER A 383 9.47 3.84 -32.56
N THR A 384 8.16 3.78 -32.78
CA THR A 384 7.59 3.36 -34.07
C THR A 384 7.41 4.53 -35.03
N GLY A 385 7.55 5.77 -34.58
CA GLY A 385 7.30 6.99 -35.34
C GLY A 385 5.82 7.36 -35.44
N LYS A 386 4.91 6.54 -34.93
CA LYS A 386 3.47 6.85 -34.95
C LYS A 386 3.11 7.72 -33.74
N LYS A 387 2.64 8.92 -34.02
CA LYS A 387 2.25 9.90 -33.01
C LYS A 387 0.78 10.21 -33.08
N GLU A 388 0.20 10.51 -31.95
CA GLU A 388 -1.15 11.02 -31.80
C GLU A 388 -1.27 11.97 -30.61
N VAL A 389 -2.36 12.72 -30.56
CA VAL A 389 -2.69 13.60 -29.43
C VAL A 389 -3.86 13.03 -28.66
N ILE A 390 -3.65 12.79 -27.36
CA ILE A 390 -4.73 12.46 -26.44
C ILE A 390 -5.22 13.77 -25.82
N GLU A 391 -6.46 14.12 -26.08
CA GLU A 391 -7.07 15.32 -25.48
C GLU A 391 -7.23 15.16 -23.97
N ALA A 392 -6.77 16.13 -23.20
CA ALA A 392 -6.84 16.12 -21.75
C ALA A 392 -6.87 17.55 -21.18
N ASP A 393 -7.81 17.81 -20.28
CA ASP A 393 -7.91 19.06 -19.55
C ASP A 393 -7.18 19.00 -18.21
N MET A 394 -6.77 17.80 -17.81
CA MET A 394 -6.02 17.50 -16.60
C MET A 394 -5.13 16.28 -16.82
N VAL A 395 -3.88 16.36 -16.37
CA VAL A 395 -2.92 15.24 -16.43
C VAL A 395 -2.42 14.91 -15.04
N LEU A 396 -2.42 13.62 -14.70
CA LEU A 396 -1.93 13.08 -13.43
C LEU A 396 -0.72 12.18 -13.68
N LEU A 397 0.42 12.57 -13.11
CA LEU A 397 1.67 11.82 -13.21
C LEU A 397 1.73 10.77 -12.10
N ALA A 398 1.54 9.50 -12.46
CA ALA A 398 1.50 8.35 -11.57
C ALA A 398 2.62 7.33 -11.87
N MET A 399 3.83 7.82 -12.15
CA MET A 399 4.96 7.03 -12.67
C MET A 399 5.87 6.47 -11.57
N GLY A 400 5.41 6.47 -10.30
CA GLY A 400 6.18 6.00 -9.15
C GLY A 400 7.12 7.05 -8.57
N PHE A 401 8.05 6.59 -7.72
CA PHE A 401 8.89 7.46 -6.89
C PHE A 401 10.37 7.15 -7.08
N LEU A 402 11.20 8.12 -6.73
CA LEU A 402 12.65 7.96 -6.71
C LEU A 402 13.08 7.51 -5.31
N LYS A 403 13.94 6.47 -5.27
CA LYS A 403 14.57 6.07 -4.01
C LYS A 403 15.43 7.23 -3.51
N PRO A 404 15.27 7.66 -2.22
CA PRO A 404 16.12 8.70 -1.67
C PRO A 404 17.56 8.18 -1.51
N GLU A 405 18.52 9.05 -1.79
CA GLU A 405 19.91 8.82 -1.40
C GLU A 405 20.03 8.97 0.11
N GLN A 406 20.68 8.01 0.76
CA GLN A 406 20.88 8.05 2.19
C GLN A 406 22.29 8.57 2.51
N PRO A 407 22.45 9.53 3.42
CA PRO A 407 23.76 9.92 3.93
C PRO A 407 24.39 8.77 4.72
N LYS A 408 25.68 8.88 5.01
CA LYS A 408 26.34 7.98 5.94
C LYS A 408 25.90 8.32 7.37
N PHE A 409 25.20 7.41 8.01
CA PHE A 409 24.71 7.57 9.37
C PHE A 409 25.70 7.03 10.43
N ALA A 410 25.49 7.43 11.68
CA ALA A 410 26.15 6.85 12.85
C ALA A 410 25.62 5.43 13.12
N GLU A 411 26.33 4.66 13.94
CA GLU A 411 26.01 3.23 14.21
C GLU A 411 24.66 3.02 14.90
N ASN A 412 24.15 4.04 15.62
CA ASN A 412 22.86 3.98 16.29
C ASN A 412 21.68 4.44 15.42
N VAL A 413 21.88 4.64 14.11
CA VAL A 413 20.86 5.09 13.16
C VAL A 413 20.59 4.00 12.14
N PHE A 414 19.34 3.60 12.04
CA PHE A 414 18.85 2.53 11.18
C PHE A 414 17.86 3.08 10.15
N VAL A 415 17.81 2.51 8.95
CA VAL A 415 16.90 2.95 7.89
C VAL A 415 15.94 1.82 7.54
N ALA A 416 14.65 2.12 7.48
CA ALA A 416 13.61 1.12 7.22
C ALA A 416 12.62 1.53 6.11
N GLY A 417 12.03 0.52 5.49
CA GLY A 417 10.98 0.64 4.50
C GLY A 417 11.46 1.26 3.19
N ASP A 418 10.59 2.04 2.55
CA ASP A 418 10.87 2.63 1.24
C ASP A 418 12.05 3.62 1.29
N ALA A 419 12.37 4.19 2.45
CA ALA A 419 13.57 5.01 2.63
C ALA A 419 14.85 4.20 2.37
N ALA A 420 14.88 2.93 2.76
CA ALA A 420 16.02 2.04 2.57
C ALA A 420 16.05 1.40 1.17
N HIS A 421 14.89 0.97 0.66
CA HIS A 421 14.79 0.06 -0.48
C HIS A 421 14.16 0.69 -1.74
N GLY A 422 13.57 1.87 -1.64
CA GLY A 422 12.72 2.48 -2.67
C GLY A 422 11.25 2.05 -2.51
N ALA A 423 10.37 2.65 -3.31
CA ALA A 423 8.93 2.42 -3.24
C ALA A 423 8.56 0.94 -3.36
N SER A 424 7.76 0.45 -2.42
CA SER A 424 7.42 -0.95 -2.30
C SER A 424 5.97 -1.17 -1.83
N LEU A 425 5.61 -2.42 -1.55
CA LEU A 425 4.31 -2.76 -0.98
C LEU A 425 4.26 -2.43 0.51
N VAL A 426 3.07 -2.06 1.01
CA VAL A 426 2.86 -1.80 2.44
C VAL A 426 3.31 -2.96 3.33
N VAL A 427 3.04 -4.20 2.91
CA VAL A 427 3.45 -5.41 3.64
C VAL A 427 4.97 -5.57 3.71
N ARG A 428 5.72 -5.11 2.70
CA ARG A 428 7.19 -5.09 2.71
C ARG A 428 7.72 -4.00 3.65
N ALA A 429 7.11 -2.83 3.64
CA ALA A 429 7.47 -1.74 4.54
C ALA A 429 7.24 -2.15 6.01
N LEU A 430 6.13 -2.83 6.32
CA LEU A 430 5.86 -3.40 7.65
C LEU A 430 6.91 -4.46 8.06
N ALA A 431 7.22 -5.39 7.15
CA ALA A 431 8.21 -6.44 7.40
C ALA A 431 9.60 -5.85 7.66
N ASP A 432 10.00 -4.85 6.90
CA ASP A 432 11.29 -4.18 7.07
C ASP A 432 11.33 -3.38 8.38
N GLY A 433 10.23 -2.74 8.78
CA GLY A 433 10.10 -2.11 10.08
C GLY A 433 10.30 -3.11 11.24
N ARG A 434 9.74 -4.32 11.14
CA ARG A 434 9.96 -5.40 12.12
C ARG A 434 11.43 -5.84 12.18
N ARG A 435 12.08 -5.96 11.01
CA ARG A 435 13.51 -6.30 10.91
C ARG A 435 14.34 -5.24 11.63
N VAL A 436 14.13 -3.96 11.30
CA VAL A 436 14.87 -2.84 11.90
C VAL A 436 14.60 -2.72 13.39
N ALA A 437 13.39 -2.93 13.87
CA ALA A 437 13.11 -2.99 15.31
C ALA A 437 13.95 -4.08 16.02
N THR A 438 14.14 -5.23 15.37
CA THR A 438 14.99 -6.30 15.91
C THR A 438 16.48 -5.92 15.92
N GLU A 439 16.95 -5.20 14.92
CA GLU A 439 18.33 -4.70 14.84
C GLU A 439 18.61 -3.64 15.91
N ILE A 440 17.70 -2.70 16.11
CA ILE A 440 17.77 -1.70 17.18
C ILE A 440 17.80 -2.38 18.57
N ASP A 441 16.95 -3.36 18.79
CA ASP A 441 16.91 -4.10 20.04
C ASP A 441 18.26 -4.78 20.33
N ARG A 442 18.83 -5.49 19.35
CA ARG A 442 20.16 -6.12 19.46
C ARG A 442 21.27 -5.09 19.72
N TYR A 443 21.21 -3.94 19.08
CA TYR A 443 22.18 -2.86 19.29
C TYR A 443 22.11 -2.31 20.73
N LEU A 444 20.89 -2.19 21.28
CA LEU A 444 20.67 -1.61 22.60
C LEU A 444 20.79 -2.62 23.77
N GLU A 445 20.67 -3.94 23.51
CA GLU A 445 20.82 -4.97 24.55
C GLU A 445 22.14 -4.92 25.33
N PRO A 446 23.33 -4.84 24.70
CA PRO A 446 24.59 -4.72 25.41
C PRO A 446 24.68 -3.49 26.33
N LEU A 447 23.95 -2.42 25.95
CA LEU A 447 23.89 -1.20 26.74
C LEU A 447 23.04 -1.33 28.02
N LYS A 448 22.22 -2.39 28.13
CA LYS A 448 21.43 -2.70 29.33
C LYS A 448 22.28 -3.36 30.42
N GLU A 449 23.23 -4.22 30.03
CA GLU A 449 24.07 -4.97 30.96
C GLU A 449 25.08 -4.11 31.74
N ASN A 450 25.50 -2.99 31.15
CA ASN A 450 26.47 -2.07 31.79
C ASN A 450 25.88 -1.16 32.88
N LYS A 451 24.57 -1.27 33.20
CA LYS A 451 23.88 -0.45 34.20
C LYS A 451 23.43 -1.21 35.44
N LYS A 452 23.90 -2.45 35.65
CA LYS A 452 23.67 -3.21 36.91
C LYS A 452 24.82 -3.04 37.92
#